data_e4896fb5a1676e065ce6fbcc193ff452
#
_entry.id   e4896fb5a1676e065ce6fbcc193ff452
#
_cell.length_a   1.000
_cell.length_b   1.000
_cell.length_c   1.000
_cell.angle_alpha   90.00
_cell.angle_beta   90.00
_cell.angle_gamma   90.00
#
_symmetry.space_group_name_H-M   'P 1'
#
loop_
_entity.id
_entity.type
_entity.pdbx_description
1 polymer ?
#
loop_
_entity_poly.entity_id
_entity_poly.type
_entity_poly.pdbx_seq_one_letter_code
_entity_poly.pdbx_strand_id
1 'polypeptide(L)'
;MSKYEKANKNFEKINVNDVLVDGETIIWNGKPKKSAYIINKFFTMLPFAIIWLLFDSIFIISFIASGSFMEMIWFIIPFFALHLMPVWIWLSNALTAKKNWENTEYYVTDKRIIIESGFIGMNYQTIFYKDINNVHLRIGIVDKLLKVGDIFFDTNENKMQFFLDLENPYELYTKLQKIVLDIQTDIEFPNNLRPNENNGYNTKYMPK
;
A
#
# COMPACT_ATOMS: atom_id res chain seq x y z
N MET A 1 -32.57 8.48 -10.28
CA MET A 1 -31.57 8.67 -9.19
C MET A 1 -30.22 8.34 -9.74
N SER A 2 -29.31 9.30 -9.79
CA SER A 2 -27.97 9.09 -10.37
C SER A 2 -27.16 8.13 -9.49
N LYS A 3 -26.14 7.48 -10.07
CA LYS A 3 -25.18 6.62 -9.36
C LYS A 3 -24.60 7.33 -8.13
N TYR A 4 -24.36 8.63 -8.22
CA TYR A 4 -23.80 9.49 -7.18
C TYR A 4 -24.79 9.81 -6.05
N GLU A 5 -26.08 9.85 -6.33
CA GLU A 5 -27.12 10.04 -5.30
C GLU A 5 -27.33 8.79 -4.44
N LYS A 6 -27.12 7.58 -5.00
CA LYS A 6 -27.18 6.32 -4.24
C LYS A 6 -25.97 6.16 -3.32
N ALA A 7 -24.76 6.50 -3.78
CA ALA A 7 -23.54 6.45 -2.99
C ALA A 7 -23.60 7.39 -1.78
N ASN A 8 -24.25 8.53 -1.92
CA ASN A 8 -24.38 9.52 -0.84
C ASN A 8 -25.35 9.09 0.28
N LYS A 9 -26.21 8.10 0.06
CA LYS A 9 -27.18 7.60 1.07
C LYS A 9 -26.65 6.46 1.95
N ASN A 10 -25.61 5.75 1.52
CA ASN A 10 -25.03 4.62 2.26
C ASN A 10 -23.52 4.81 2.44
N PHE A 11 -23.15 5.71 3.34
CA PHE A 11 -21.73 5.92 3.72
C PHE A 11 -21.07 4.67 4.35
N GLU A 12 -21.83 3.60 4.62
CA GLU A 12 -21.32 2.43 5.36
C GLU A 12 -20.50 1.43 4.53
N LYS A 13 -20.60 1.42 3.20
CA LYS A 13 -19.76 0.59 2.32
C LYS A 13 -19.74 1.19 0.91
N ILE A 14 -18.77 2.05 0.67
CA ILE A 14 -18.45 2.45 -0.70
C ILE A 14 -17.83 1.23 -1.39
N ASN A 15 -18.47 0.74 -2.43
CA ASN A 15 -17.93 -0.31 -3.28
C ASN A 15 -17.05 0.35 -4.35
N VAL A 16 -15.96 -0.31 -4.77
CA VAL A 16 -15.11 0.20 -5.86
C VAL A 16 -15.92 0.58 -7.10
N ASN A 17 -17.01 -0.12 -7.37
CA ASN A 17 -17.92 0.19 -8.49
C ASN A 17 -18.55 1.58 -8.41
N ASP A 18 -18.64 2.16 -7.21
CA ASP A 18 -19.16 3.51 -7.00
C ASP A 18 -18.09 4.58 -7.29
N VAL A 19 -16.81 4.18 -7.27
CA VAL A 19 -15.66 5.03 -7.58
C VAL A 19 -15.32 5.02 -9.07
N LEU A 20 -15.70 3.95 -9.80
CA LEU A 20 -15.44 3.85 -11.23
C LEU A 20 -16.22 4.91 -12.02
N VAL A 21 -15.56 5.52 -13.01
CA VAL A 21 -16.24 6.42 -13.95
C VAL A 21 -17.09 5.63 -14.95
N ASP A 22 -18.04 6.30 -15.59
CA ASP A 22 -18.95 5.64 -16.54
C ASP A 22 -18.19 4.95 -17.68
N GLY A 23 -18.50 3.67 -17.88
CA GLY A 23 -17.86 2.84 -18.87
C GLY A 23 -16.44 2.37 -18.52
N GLU A 24 -15.93 2.62 -17.31
CA GLU A 24 -14.67 2.07 -16.80
C GLU A 24 -14.87 0.60 -16.41
N THR A 25 -13.92 -0.26 -16.83
CA THR A 25 -13.98 -1.70 -16.58
C THR A 25 -12.76 -2.17 -15.80
N ILE A 26 -13.00 -3.05 -14.83
CA ILE A 26 -11.92 -3.68 -14.06
C ILE A 26 -11.32 -4.81 -14.92
N ILE A 27 -10.02 -4.72 -15.20
CA ILE A 27 -9.26 -5.73 -15.95
C ILE A 27 -8.72 -6.80 -14.98
N TRP A 28 -8.34 -6.38 -13.78
CA TRP A 28 -7.80 -7.25 -12.74
C TRP A 28 -8.06 -6.63 -11.37
N ASN A 29 -8.31 -7.49 -10.39
CA ASN A 29 -8.32 -7.10 -8.98
C ASN A 29 -7.63 -8.16 -8.13
N GLY A 30 -7.09 -7.74 -6.99
CA GLY A 30 -6.43 -8.65 -6.06
C GLY A 30 -6.14 -8.01 -4.71
N LYS A 31 -5.84 -8.87 -3.75
CA LYS A 31 -5.45 -8.48 -2.39
C LYS A 31 -4.02 -8.92 -2.09
N PRO A 32 -3.36 -8.25 -1.14
CA PRO A 32 -2.12 -8.78 -0.56
C PRO A 32 -2.34 -10.18 -0.01
N LYS A 33 -1.34 -11.04 -0.09
CA LYS A 33 -1.35 -12.32 0.62
C LYS A 33 -1.42 -12.07 2.11
N LYS A 34 -2.48 -12.56 2.78
CA LYS A 34 -2.76 -12.26 4.19
C LYS A 34 -1.59 -12.56 5.12
N SER A 35 -0.98 -13.73 4.98
CA SER A 35 0.15 -14.13 5.83
C SER A 35 1.36 -13.22 5.64
N ALA A 36 1.70 -12.87 4.39
CA ALA A 36 2.81 -12.00 4.07
C ALA A 36 2.57 -10.59 4.61
N TYR A 37 1.41 -10.01 4.35
CA TYR A 37 1.04 -8.68 4.80
C TYR A 37 1.13 -8.54 6.33
N ILE A 38 0.57 -9.50 7.09
CA ILE A 38 0.60 -9.47 8.55
C ILE A 38 2.03 -9.65 9.07
N ILE A 39 2.79 -10.60 8.51
CA ILE A 39 4.18 -10.84 8.88
C ILE A 39 5.04 -9.61 8.60
N ASN A 40 4.94 -9.01 7.41
CA ASN A 40 5.70 -7.82 7.05
C ASN A 40 5.36 -6.63 7.97
N LYS A 41 4.08 -6.42 8.29
CA LYS A 41 3.66 -5.39 9.27
C LYS A 41 4.20 -5.64 10.67
N PHE A 42 4.25 -6.90 11.10
CA PHE A 42 4.79 -7.27 12.41
C PHE A 42 6.30 -7.02 12.48
N PHE A 43 7.06 -7.41 11.45
CA PHE A 43 8.52 -7.29 11.45
C PHE A 43 9.03 -5.87 11.11
N THR A 44 8.22 -5.01 10.49
CA THR A 44 8.68 -3.69 10.00
C THR A 44 9.35 -2.85 11.07
N MET A 45 8.80 -2.70 12.26
CA MET A 45 9.35 -1.88 13.34
C MET A 45 9.91 -2.70 14.51
N LEU A 46 9.81 -4.03 14.44
CA LEU A 46 10.21 -4.92 15.53
C LEU A 46 11.66 -4.76 15.96
N PRO A 47 12.68 -4.74 15.06
CA PRO A 47 14.06 -4.58 15.48
C PRO A 47 14.29 -3.29 16.26
N PHE A 48 13.68 -2.20 15.81
CA PHE A 48 13.78 -0.90 16.48
C PHE A 48 13.08 -0.92 17.84
N ALA A 49 11.90 -1.50 17.94
CA ALA A 49 11.17 -1.66 19.20
C ALA A 49 11.95 -2.52 20.21
N ILE A 50 12.63 -3.59 19.78
CA ILE A 50 13.47 -4.43 20.64
C ILE A 50 14.64 -3.65 21.18
N ILE A 51 15.39 -2.94 20.32
CA ILE A 51 16.54 -2.12 20.75
C ILE A 51 16.08 -1.10 21.78
N TRP A 52 14.96 -0.45 21.55
CA TRP A 52 14.40 0.55 22.44
C TRP A 52 13.99 -0.03 23.79
N LEU A 53 13.30 -1.17 23.78
CA LEU A 53 12.94 -1.89 25.00
C LEU A 53 14.15 -2.33 25.82
N LEU A 54 15.21 -2.82 25.18
CA LEU A 54 16.43 -3.21 25.85
C LEU A 54 17.09 -2.02 26.52
N PHE A 55 17.16 -0.88 25.84
CA PHE A 55 17.71 0.35 26.38
C PHE A 55 16.92 0.81 27.63
N ASP A 56 15.60 0.90 27.53
CA ASP A 56 14.73 1.31 28.62
C ASP A 56 14.76 0.33 29.81
N SER A 57 14.90 -0.95 29.54
CA SER A 57 15.01 -1.97 30.58
C SER A 57 16.21 -1.76 31.48
N ILE A 58 17.34 -1.27 30.96
CA ILE A 58 18.54 -0.96 31.74
C ILE A 58 18.24 0.13 32.77
N PHE A 59 17.53 1.18 32.37
CA PHE A 59 17.14 2.27 33.28
C PHE A 59 16.16 1.80 34.34
N ILE A 60 15.14 1.05 33.97
CA ILE A 60 14.14 0.51 34.92
C ILE A 60 14.82 -0.39 35.94
N ILE A 61 15.68 -1.31 35.50
CA ILE A 61 16.44 -2.20 36.41
C ILE A 61 17.33 -1.38 37.36
N SER A 62 17.99 -0.33 36.86
CA SER A 62 18.84 0.54 37.64
C SER A 62 18.05 1.30 38.73
N PHE A 63 16.86 1.81 38.40
CA PHE A 63 15.96 2.44 39.36
C PHE A 63 15.46 1.47 40.44
N ILE A 64 15.12 0.24 40.03
CA ILE A 64 14.72 -0.81 41.01
C ILE A 64 15.86 -1.15 41.93
N ALA A 65 17.08 -1.35 41.39
CA ALA A 65 18.26 -1.71 42.14
C ALA A 65 18.73 -0.61 43.13
N SER A 66 18.52 0.66 42.78
CA SER A 66 18.83 1.81 43.66
C SER A 66 17.84 1.99 44.83
N GLY A 67 16.72 1.27 44.81
CA GLY A 67 15.64 1.46 45.80
C GLY A 67 14.78 2.71 45.58
N SER A 68 15.15 3.58 44.61
CA SER A 68 14.48 4.86 44.36
C SER A 68 13.23 4.75 43.49
N PHE A 69 12.90 3.56 43.03
CA PHE A 69 11.79 3.33 42.06
C PHE A 69 10.45 3.87 42.59
N MET A 70 10.11 3.54 43.83
CA MET A 70 8.82 3.94 44.43
C MET A 70 8.74 5.46 44.71
N GLU A 71 9.85 6.10 45.05
CA GLU A 71 9.90 7.54 45.29
C GLU A 71 9.71 8.33 44.01
N MET A 72 10.21 7.80 42.87
CA MET A 72 10.18 8.45 41.57
C MET A 72 9.05 7.93 40.64
N ILE A 73 8.16 7.08 41.12
CA ILE A 73 7.14 6.39 40.29
C ILE A 73 6.26 7.38 39.52
N TRP A 74 5.95 8.53 40.11
CA TRP A 74 5.16 9.59 39.47
C TRP A 74 5.85 10.24 38.26
N PHE A 75 7.17 10.21 38.22
CA PHE A 75 7.96 10.64 37.08
C PHE A 75 8.19 9.48 36.10
N ILE A 76 8.53 8.30 36.59
CA ILE A 76 8.88 7.12 35.79
C ILE A 76 7.74 6.71 34.90
N ILE A 77 6.51 6.62 35.41
CA ILE A 77 5.35 6.17 34.63
C ILE A 77 5.08 7.06 33.40
N PRO A 78 4.86 8.39 33.57
CA PRO A 78 4.59 9.24 32.40
C PRO A 78 5.80 9.36 31.47
N PHE A 79 7.01 9.35 31.99
CA PHE A 79 8.22 9.37 31.17
C PHE A 79 8.29 8.14 30.26
N PHE A 80 8.20 6.92 30.80
CA PHE A 80 8.27 5.71 29.99
C PHE A 80 7.02 5.51 29.13
N ALA A 81 5.86 5.98 29.53
CA ALA A 81 4.67 5.98 28.68
C ALA A 81 4.90 6.75 27.36
N LEU A 82 5.62 7.87 27.42
CA LEU A 82 6.00 8.64 26.23
C LEU A 82 7.26 8.10 25.54
N HIS A 83 8.26 7.72 26.31
CA HIS A 83 9.55 7.29 25.78
C HIS A 83 9.46 5.96 25.02
N LEU A 84 8.54 5.07 25.40
CA LEU A 84 8.23 3.83 24.70
C LEU A 84 7.42 4.02 23.41
N MET A 85 7.32 5.24 22.85
CA MET A 85 6.58 5.52 21.62
C MET A 85 6.93 4.56 20.45
N PRO A 86 8.21 4.20 20.19
CA PRO A 86 8.53 3.23 19.14
C PRO A 86 7.90 1.85 19.35
N VAL A 87 7.79 1.42 20.61
CA VAL A 87 7.14 0.15 20.97
C VAL A 87 5.64 0.25 20.77
N TRP A 88 5.03 1.37 21.13
CA TRP A 88 3.59 1.60 20.89
C TRP A 88 3.25 1.64 19.40
N ILE A 89 4.12 2.25 18.58
CA ILE A 89 3.95 2.26 17.11
C ILE A 89 4.02 0.83 16.56
N TRP A 90 5.02 0.05 16.97
CA TRP A 90 5.13 -1.35 16.58
C TRP A 90 3.91 -2.17 17.02
N LEU A 91 3.49 -2.05 18.26
CA LEU A 91 2.33 -2.77 18.80
C LEU A 91 1.05 -2.38 18.05
N SER A 92 0.84 -1.10 17.78
CA SER A 92 -0.29 -0.61 16.99
C SER A 92 -0.31 -1.20 15.59
N ASN A 93 0.84 -1.21 14.91
CA ASN A 93 0.97 -1.81 13.57
C ASN A 93 0.65 -3.31 13.58
N ALA A 94 1.14 -4.05 14.60
CA ALA A 94 0.88 -5.47 14.74
C ALA A 94 -0.61 -5.77 14.99
N LEU A 95 -1.24 -5.04 15.91
CA LEU A 95 -2.65 -5.23 16.27
C LEU A 95 -3.62 -4.82 15.14
N THR A 96 -3.27 -3.79 14.38
CA THR A 96 -4.13 -3.27 13.30
C THR A 96 -3.89 -3.95 11.96
N ALA A 97 -2.83 -4.75 11.81
CA ALA A 97 -2.42 -5.36 10.55
C ALA A 97 -3.55 -6.16 9.87
N LYS A 98 -4.28 -6.97 10.63
CA LYS A 98 -5.41 -7.75 10.11
C LYS A 98 -6.51 -6.87 9.55
N LYS A 99 -6.89 -5.83 10.28
CA LYS A 99 -7.96 -4.90 9.86
C LYS A 99 -7.55 -4.10 8.63
N ASN A 100 -6.30 -3.64 8.59
CA ASN A 100 -5.73 -2.97 7.42
C ASN A 100 -5.72 -3.89 6.19
N TRP A 101 -5.38 -5.17 6.37
CA TRP A 101 -5.41 -6.15 5.29
C TRP A 101 -6.84 -6.36 4.75
N GLU A 102 -7.84 -6.49 5.63
CA GLU A 102 -9.25 -6.65 5.25
C GLU A 102 -9.73 -5.53 4.34
N ASN A 103 -9.24 -4.31 4.59
CA ASN A 103 -9.60 -3.08 3.87
C ASN A 103 -8.60 -2.72 2.74
N THR A 104 -7.66 -3.60 2.41
CA THR A 104 -6.70 -3.35 1.32
C THR A 104 -7.06 -4.20 0.12
N GLU A 105 -7.29 -3.55 -1.02
CA GLU A 105 -7.52 -4.20 -2.30
C GLU A 105 -6.95 -3.34 -3.44
N TYR A 106 -6.51 -4.02 -4.50
CA TYR A 106 -5.88 -3.41 -5.66
C TYR A 106 -6.73 -3.66 -6.89
N TYR A 107 -6.91 -2.65 -7.71
CA TYR A 107 -7.67 -2.74 -8.95
C TYR A 107 -6.87 -2.15 -10.10
N VAL A 108 -6.84 -2.88 -11.19
CA VAL A 108 -6.32 -2.42 -12.48
C VAL A 108 -7.52 -2.30 -13.42
N THR A 109 -7.79 -1.10 -13.88
CA THR A 109 -8.89 -0.83 -14.81
C THR A 109 -8.36 -0.55 -16.22
N ASP A 110 -9.24 -0.35 -17.18
CA ASP A 110 -8.88 0.08 -18.52
C ASP A 110 -8.41 1.55 -18.60
N LYS A 111 -8.45 2.32 -17.50
CA LYS A 111 -8.09 3.74 -17.45
C LYS A 111 -7.03 4.09 -16.44
N ARG A 112 -6.99 3.40 -15.32
CA ARG A 112 -6.16 3.75 -14.16
C ARG A 112 -5.96 2.56 -13.23
N ILE A 113 -5.06 2.73 -12.28
CA ILE A 113 -4.89 1.84 -11.15
C ILE A 113 -5.59 2.48 -9.95
N ILE A 114 -6.30 1.68 -9.15
CA ILE A 114 -6.95 2.12 -7.91
C ILE A 114 -6.42 1.25 -6.77
N ILE A 115 -5.97 1.91 -5.71
CA ILE A 115 -5.52 1.27 -4.47
C ILE A 115 -6.52 1.63 -3.39
N GLU A 116 -7.23 0.64 -2.92
CA GLU A 116 -8.12 0.74 -1.78
C GLU A 116 -7.35 0.37 -0.51
N SER A 117 -7.45 1.19 0.53
CA SER A 117 -6.81 0.95 1.83
C SER A 117 -7.51 1.71 2.94
N GLY A 118 -7.32 1.27 4.19
CA GLY A 118 -7.85 2.01 5.34
C GLY A 118 -7.92 1.17 6.61
N PHE A 119 -8.06 1.85 7.74
CA PHE A 119 -8.24 1.21 9.06
C PHE A 119 -9.64 1.46 9.63
N ILE A 120 -10.00 2.72 9.83
CA ILE A 120 -11.34 3.13 10.31
C ILE A 120 -12.18 3.65 9.13
N GLY A 121 -11.53 4.42 8.22
CA GLY A 121 -12.11 4.91 6.97
C GLY A 121 -11.54 4.16 5.78
N MET A 122 -12.07 4.44 4.59
CA MET A 122 -11.59 3.91 3.32
C MET A 122 -10.91 5.03 2.54
N ASN A 123 -9.76 4.72 1.96
CA ASN A 123 -9.00 5.61 1.11
C ASN A 123 -8.83 4.96 -0.26
N TYR A 124 -9.19 5.69 -1.31
CA TYR A 124 -9.04 5.28 -2.70
C TYR A 124 -7.97 6.15 -3.35
N GLN A 125 -6.80 5.60 -3.53
CA GLN A 125 -5.72 6.26 -4.27
C GLN A 125 -5.81 5.87 -5.74
N THR A 126 -5.65 6.84 -6.63
CA THR A 126 -5.73 6.65 -8.07
C THR A 126 -4.42 7.01 -8.73
N ILE A 127 -3.97 6.16 -9.65
CA ILE A 127 -2.78 6.37 -10.47
C ILE A 127 -3.20 6.26 -11.94
N PHE A 128 -3.14 7.34 -12.69
CA PHE A 128 -3.38 7.27 -14.13
C PHE A 128 -2.15 6.72 -14.84
N TYR A 129 -2.35 5.87 -15.82
CA TYR A 129 -1.24 5.26 -16.56
C TYR A 129 -0.29 6.27 -17.20
N LYS A 130 -0.81 7.41 -17.67
CA LYS A 130 -0.02 8.51 -18.25
C LYS A 130 0.96 9.14 -17.25
N ASP A 131 0.68 9.02 -15.96
CA ASP A 131 1.48 9.63 -14.88
C ASP A 131 2.52 8.63 -14.32
N ILE A 132 2.53 7.38 -14.80
CA ILE A 132 3.49 6.36 -14.41
C ILE A 132 4.71 6.48 -15.31
N ASN A 133 5.87 6.77 -14.72
CA ASN A 133 7.14 6.81 -15.45
C ASN A 133 7.75 5.42 -15.58
N ASN A 134 7.66 4.61 -14.54
CA ASN A 134 8.21 3.25 -14.54
C ASN A 134 7.44 2.33 -13.57
N VAL A 135 7.53 1.04 -13.84
CA VAL A 135 6.98 -0.03 -12.99
C VAL A 135 8.13 -0.93 -12.57
N HIS A 136 8.31 -1.12 -11.27
CA HIS A 136 9.35 -1.95 -10.69
C HIS A 136 8.77 -3.14 -9.95
N LEU A 137 9.37 -4.30 -10.11
CA LEU A 137 9.10 -5.48 -9.29
C LEU A 137 10.22 -5.65 -8.26
N ARG A 138 9.84 -5.76 -7.00
CA ARG A 138 10.76 -6.03 -5.89
C ARG A 138 10.37 -7.33 -5.21
N ILE A 139 11.35 -8.18 -4.93
CA ILE A 139 11.18 -9.40 -4.15
C ILE A 139 12.26 -9.40 -3.07
N GLY A 140 11.87 -9.12 -1.85
CA GLY A 140 12.74 -9.15 -0.68
C GLY A 140 13.05 -10.58 -0.22
N ILE A 141 13.86 -10.71 0.82
CA ILE A 141 14.23 -12.03 1.39
C ILE A 141 12.99 -12.71 1.98
N VAL A 142 12.18 -11.97 2.74
CA VAL A 142 10.95 -12.46 3.35
C VAL A 142 9.92 -12.78 2.28
N ASP A 143 9.79 -11.92 1.25
CA ASP A 143 8.86 -12.11 0.14
C ASP A 143 9.16 -13.38 -0.65
N LYS A 144 10.46 -13.68 -0.88
CA LYS A 144 10.88 -14.93 -1.51
C LYS A 144 10.46 -16.15 -0.70
N LEU A 145 10.60 -16.10 0.62
CA LEU A 145 10.18 -17.20 1.51
C LEU A 145 8.66 -17.38 1.50
N LEU A 146 7.92 -16.27 1.47
CA LEU A 146 6.45 -16.26 1.47
C LEU A 146 5.84 -16.39 0.07
N LYS A 147 6.67 -16.44 -0.99
CA LYS A 147 6.27 -16.53 -2.40
C LYS A 147 5.36 -15.37 -2.82
N VAL A 148 5.77 -14.16 -2.47
CA VAL A 148 5.10 -12.90 -2.83
C VAL A 148 6.10 -11.92 -3.45
N GLY A 149 5.62 -10.79 -3.90
CA GLY A 149 6.45 -9.66 -4.33
C GLY A 149 5.64 -8.37 -4.39
N ASP A 150 6.36 -7.27 -4.43
CA ASP A 150 5.81 -5.92 -4.45
C ASP A 150 5.97 -5.30 -5.83
N ILE A 151 4.94 -4.61 -6.31
CA ILE A 151 5.00 -3.82 -7.53
C ILE A 151 4.96 -2.35 -7.14
N PHE A 152 5.98 -1.59 -7.54
CA PHE A 152 6.10 -0.16 -7.30
C PHE A 152 5.84 0.62 -8.57
N PHE A 153 5.16 1.73 -8.44
CA PHE A 153 4.86 2.67 -9.51
C PHE A 153 5.57 3.98 -9.23
N ASP A 154 6.54 4.33 -10.08
CA ASP A 154 7.15 5.65 -10.05
C ASP A 154 6.24 6.61 -10.80
N THR A 155 5.78 7.65 -10.11
CA THR A 155 4.88 8.65 -10.68
C THR A 155 5.52 10.04 -10.67
N ASN A 156 4.99 10.94 -11.51
CA ASN A 156 5.45 12.34 -11.58
C ASN A 156 5.24 13.13 -10.26
N GLU A 157 4.42 12.64 -9.35
CA GLU A 157 4.09 13.33 -8.10
C GLU A 157 5.10 13.10 -6.95
N ASN A 158 6.25 12.46 -7.20
CA ASN A 158 7.24 12.08 -6.17
C ASN A 158 6.66 11.21 -5.02
N LYS A 159 5.49 10.62 -5.21
CA LYS A 159 4.89 9.66 -4.30
C LYS A 159 4.99 8.27 -4.89
N MET A 160 5.81 7.44 -4.27
CA MET A 160 5.87 6.04 -4.64
C MET A 160 4.57 5.36 -4.23
N GLN A 161 3.86 4.81 -5.21
CA GLN A 161 2.66 4.01 -5.02
C GLN A 161 3.02 2.54 -5.22
N PHE A 162 2.30 1.62 -4.57
CA PHE A 162 2.71 0.22 -4.61
C PHE A 162 1.56 -0.75 -4.38
N PHE A 163 1.70 -1.93 -4.96
CA PHE A 163 0.99 -3.15 -4.58
C PHE A 163 1.93 -4.00 -3.75
N LEU A 164 1.58 -4.30 -2.52
CA LEU A 164 2.39 -5.09 -1.60
C LEU A 164 1.94 -6.55 -1.57
N ASP A 165 2.90 -7.45 -1.30
CA ASP A 165 2.68 -8.84 -0.93
C ASP A 165 1.79 -9.62 -1.93
N LEU A 166 1.93 -9.38 -3.23
CA LEU A 166 1.17 -10.06 -4.27
C LEU A 166 1.66 -11.50 -4.49
N GLU A 167 0.73 -12.44 -4.56
CA GLU A 167 1.04 -13.80 -5.03
C GLU A 167 1.27 -13.77 -6.56
N ASN A 168 2.30 -14.49 -7.02
CA ASN A 168 2.66 -14.57 -8.44
C ASN A 168 2.74 -13.20 -9.15
N PRO A 169 3.56 -12.26 -8.65
CA PRO A 169 3.54 -10.88 -9.13
C PRO A 169 4.02 -10.72 -10.57
N TYR A 170 4.74 -11.71 -11.13
CA TYR A 170 5.39 -11.60 -12.44
C TYR A 170 4.42 -11.34 -13.59
N GLU A 171 3.31 -12.08 -13.64
CA GLU A 171 2.31 -11.93 -14.70
C GLU A 171 1.68 -10.54 -14.68
N LEU A 172 1.24 -10.09 -13.49
CA LEU A 172 0.67 -8.76 -13.33
C LEU A 172 1.69 -7.66 -13.64
N TYR A 173 2.92 -7.82 -13.16
CA TYR A 173 4.01 -6.89 -13.44
C TYR A 173 4.26 -6.73 -14.95
N THR A 174 4.39 -7.85 -15.68
CA THR A 174 4.60 -7.83 -17.13
C THR A 174 3.42 -7.17 -17.85
N LYS A 175 2.20 -7.45 -17.43
CA LYS A 175 0.99 -6.84 -17.98
C LYS A 175 0.96 -5.34 -17.75
N LEU A 176 1.27 -4.88 -16.55
CA LEU A 176 1.31 -3.46 -16.19
C LEU A 176 2.42 -2.72 -16.95
N GLN A 177 3.62 -3.31 -17.03
CA GLN A 177 4.70 -2.73 -17.85
C GLN A 177 4.28 -2.55 -19.31
N LYS A 178 3.62 -3.57 -19.88
CA LYS A 178 3.13 -3.48 -21.27
C LYS A 178 2.12 -2.35 -21.42
N ILE A 179 1.14 -2.24 -20.54
CA ILE A 179 0.13 -1.18 -20.59
C ILE A 179 0.80 0.20 -20.54
N VAL A 180 1.72 0.41 -19.58
CA VAL A 180 2.41 1.70 -19.43
C VAL A 180 3.26 2.01 -20.65
N LEU A 181 4.01 1.05 -21.17
CA LEU A 181 4.84 1.22 -22.36
C LEU A 181 3.99 1.52 -23.61
N ASP A 182 2.87 0.83 -23.79
CA ASP A 182 1.96 1.07 -24.90
C ASP A 182 1.38 2.49 -24.84
N ILE A 183 0.99 2.98 -23.65
CA ILE A 183 0.47 4.34 -23.48
C ILE A 183 1.57 5.38 -23.69
N GLN A 184 2.78 5.17 -23.19
CA GLN A 184 3.91 6.07 -23.42
C GLN A 184 4.21 6.16 -24.92
N THR A 185 4.22 5.03 -25.62
CA THR A 185 4.42 4.98 -27.07
C THR A 185 3.30 5.73 -27.81
N ASP A 186 2.04 5.63 -27.34
CA ASP A 186 0.92 6.37 -27.93
C ASP A 186 1.04 7.88 -27.75
N ILE A 187 1.65 8.33 -26.65
CA ILE A 187 1.90 9.74 -26.38
C ILE A 187 3.06 10.26 -27.24
N GLU A 188 4.16 9.50 -27.34
CA GLU A 188 5.36 9.90 -28.08
C GLU A 188 5.16 9.81 -29.60
N PHE A 189 4.46 8.78 -30.07
CA PHE A 189 4.27 8.47 -31.48
C PHE A 189 2.78 8.36 -31.82
N PRO A 190 2.05 9.49 -31.86
CA PRO A 190 0.63 9.44 -32.21
C PRO A 190 0.43 9.07 -33.69
N ASN A 191 -0.58 8.24 -33.96
CA ASN A 191 -1.01 7.87 -35.30
C ASN A 191 0.06 7.12 -36.13
N ASN A 192 0.42 7.67 -37.30
CA ASN A 192 1.29 7.04 -38.30
C ASN A 192 2.77 6.96 -37.90
N LEU A 193 3.18 7.61 -36.83
CA LEU A 193 4.57 7.59 -36.35
C LEU A 193 4.84 6.44 -35.39
N ARG A 194 3.81 5.66 -35.04
CA ARG A 194 3.95 4.53 -34.11
C ARG A 194 4.77 3.41 -34.74
N PRO A 195 5.70 2.80 -33.98
CA PRO A 195 6.40 1.59 -34.42
C PRO A 195 5.42 0.44 -34.74
N ASN A 196 5.67 -0.28 -35.82
CA ASN A 196 4.80 -1.39 -36.26
C ASN A 196 4.70 -2.55 -35.25
N GLU A 197 5.66 -2.66 -34.36
CA GLU A 197 5.74 -3.70 -33.33
C GLU A 197 4.90 -3.38 -32.09
N ASN A 198 4.38 -2.16 -31.98
CA ASN A 198 3.56 -1.70 -30.86
C ASN A 198 2.21 -1.18 -31.37
N ASN A 199 1.16 -1.96 -31.16
CA ASN A 199 -0.21 -1.60 -31.58
C ASN A 199 -0.91 -0.56 -30.67
N GLY A 200 -0.25 -0.15 -29.57
CA GLY A 200 -0.77 0.78 -28.59
C GLY A 200 -1.83 0.18 -27.66
N TYR A 201 -2.26 1.01 -26.72
CA TYR A 201 -3.29 0.65 -25.73
C TYR A 201 -4.62 1.33 -26.09
N ASN A 202 -5.52 0.56 -26.71
CA ASN A 202 -6.84 1.06 -27.07
C ASN A 202 -7.74 1.19 -25.83
N THR A 203 -7.87 2.41 -25.32
CA THR A 203 -8.91 2.75 -24.34
C THR A 203 -10.16 3.28 -25.05
N LYS A 204 -11.33 3.17 -24.42
CA LYS A 204 -12.59 3.72 -24.95
C LYS A 204 -12.59 5.25 -25.06
N TYR A 205 -11.56 5.91 -24.52
CA TYR A 205 -11.39 7.36 -24.54
C TYR A 205 -10.37 7.88 -25.55
N MET A 206 -9.66 7.00 -26.26
CA MET A 206 -8.83 7.48 -27.36
C MET A 206 -9.73 7.90 -28.52
N PRO A 207 -9.68 9.18 -28.97
CA PRO A 207 -10.36 9.55 -30.20
C PRO A 207 -9.78 8.70 -31.32
N LYS A 208 -10.67 8.12 -32.12
CA LYS A 208 -10.30 7.39 -33.32
C LYS A 208 -9.66 8.34 -34.32
#